data_1c7835ceba6a5fb59eb2bff0da68909f
#
_entry.id   1c7835ceba6a5fb59eb2bff0da68909f
#
_cell.length_a   1.000
_cell.length_b   1.000
_cell.length_c   1.000
_cell.angle_alpha   90.00
_cell.angle_beta   90.00
_cell.angle_gamma   90.00
#
_symmetry.space_group_name_H-M   'P 1'
#
loop_
_entity.id
_entity.type
_entity.pdbx_description
1 polymer ?
#
loop_
_entity_poly.entity_id
_entity_poly.type
_entity_poly.pdbx_seq_one_letter_code
_entity_poly.pdbx_strand_id
1 'polypeptide(L)'
;MQGLKVMISEEEITKRVKEIAAQINKDYSGKELKLICLLKGSIFYTVELSKYLTMPVKFDFMTVSSYGSGTKSSGHVKIKKDLDESIEGQHVLVIEDIIDSGRTLSELLPLLKEKKPASLKLTTLLDKPARREFDVDVDYVCFEIPDKFIVGYGLDYDQAYRNLPYIAEIVE
;
A
#
# COMPACT_ATOMS: atom_id res chain seq x y z
N MET A 1 23.59 16.39 -10.72
CA MET A 1 23.15 14.98 -10.67
C MET A 1 22.62 14.72 -9.28
N GLN A 2 21.35 14.30 -9.18
CA GLN A 2 20.76 14.01 -7.89
C GLN A 2 21.39 12.73 -7.31
N GLY A 3 21.76 12.80 -6.03
CA GLY A 3 22.27 11.64 -5.32
C GLY A 3 21.18 10.86 -4.63
N LEU A 4 21.48 9.64 -4.26
CA LEU A 4 20.59 8.79 -3.47
C LEU A 4 21.27 8.48 -2.13
N LYS A 5 20.50 8.61 -1.06
CA LYS A 5 20.94 8.23 0.27
C LYS A 5 20.02 7.11 0.76
N VAL A 6 20.59 5.93 0.99
CA VAL A 6 19.79 4.80 1.48
C VAL A 6 19.21 5.13 2.85
N MET A 7 17.91 4.99 2.97
CA MET A 7 17.16 5.27 4.19
C MET A 7 16.78 3.98 4.90
N ILE A 8 16.31 2.99 4.14
CA ILE A 8 15.93 1.67 4.65
C ILE A 8 16.53 0.64 3.71
N SER A 9 17.38 -0.23 4.25
CA SER A 9 18.05 -1.26 3.46
C SER A 9 17.11 -2.39 3.06
N GLU A 10 17.51 -3.17 2.05
CA GLU A 10 16.76 -4.36 1.64
C GLU A 10 16.57 -5.33 2.80
N GLU A 11 17.61 -5.55 3.60
CA GLU A 11 17.55 -6.45 4.75
C GLU A 11 16.56 -5.96 5.81
N GLU A 12 16.54 -4.65 6.07
CA GLU A 12 15.59 -4.05 7.00
C GLU A 12 14.15 -4.21 6.51
N ILE A 13 13.92 -4.01 5.21
CA ILE A 13 12.61 -4.19 4.59
C ILE A 13 12.15 -5.65 4.74
N THR A 14 13.01 -6.59 4.34
CA THR A 14 12.68 -8.01 4.41
C THR A 14 12.34 -8.44 5.82
N LYS A 15 13.14 -8.01 6.80
CA LYS A 15 12.90 -8.33 8.20
C LYS A 15 11.52 -7.81 8.66
N ARG A 16 11.22 -6.56 8.34
CA ARG A 16 9.96 -5.95 8.76
C ARG A 16 8.75 -6.58 8.08
N VAL A 17 8.87 -6.89 6.78
CA VAL A 17 7.80 -7.56 6.03
C VAL A 17 7.49 -8.92 6.64
N LYS A 18 8.51 -9.67 7.06
CA LYS A 18 8.32 -10.95 7.75
C LYS A 18 7.58 -10.80 9.08
N GLU A 19 7.89 -9.74 9.84
CA GLU A 19 7.19 -9.45 11.09
C GLU A 19 5.71 -9.14 10.85
N ILE A 20 5.42 -8.33 9.85
CA ILE A 20 4.04 -8.01 9.45
C ILE A 20 3.30 -9.25 8.96
N ALA A 21 3.96 -10.07 8.15
CA ALA A 21 3.38 -11.32 7.66
C ALA A 21 3.00 -12.25 8.83
N ALA A 22 3.84 -12.33 9.86
CA ALA A 22 3.54 -13.14 11.04
C ALA A 22 2.27 -12.66 11.76
N GLN A 23 2.05 -11.35 11.86
CA GLN A 23 0.83 -10.80 12.43
C GLN A 23 -0.40 -11.15 11.57
N ILE A 24 -0.27 -11.00 10.27
CA ILE A 24 -1.34 -11.31 9.32
C ILE A 24 -1.67 -12.80 9.37
N ASN A 25 -0.67 -13.66 9.41
CA ASN A 25 -0.87 -15.11 9.53
C ASN A 25 -1.67 -15.50 10.77
N LYS A 26 -1.42 -14.79 11.86
CA LYS A 26 -2.15 -15.01 13.11
C LYS A 26 -3.60 -14.53 12.98
N ASP A 27 -3.79 -13.32 12.45
CA ASP A 27 -5.11 -12.69 12.36
C ASP A 27 -6.05 -13.40 11.38
N TYR A 28 -5.50 -14.03 10.35
CA TYR A 28 -6.27 -14.70 9.30
C TYR A 28 -6.10 -16.23 9.32
N SER A 29 -5.71 -16.79 10.44
CA SER A 29 -5.55 -18.24 10.58
C SER A 29 -6.85 -18.97 10.21
N GLY A 30 -6.76 -19.97 9.34
CA GLY A 30 -7.90 -20.74 8.86
C GLY A 30 -8.79 -20.05 7.84
N LYS A 31 -8.37 -18.91 7.32
CA LYS A 31 -9.14 -18.11 6.35
C LYS A 31 -8.38 -18.02 5.02
N GLU A 32 -9.11 -17.71 3.97
CA GLU A 32 -8.53 -17.35 2.67
C GLU A 32 -8.48 -15.82 2.59
N LEU A 33 -7.43 -15.26 1.99
CA LEU A 33 -7.22 -13.84 1.94
C LEU A 33 -7.09 -13.35 0.49
N LYS A 34 -7.89 -12.35 0.14
CA LYS A 34 -7.76 -11.64 -1.14
C LYS A 34 -6.86 -10.42 -0.92
N LEU A 35 -5.74 -10.38 -1.64
CA LEU A 35 -4.83 -9.23 -1.63
C LEU A 35 -5.20 -8.31 -2.78
N ILE A 36 -5.48 -7.04 -2.47
CA ILE A 36 -5.69 -6.02 -3.50
C ILE A 36 -4.45 -5.13 -3.53
N CYS A 37 -3.67 -5.28 -4.60
CA CYS A 37 -2.47 -4.48 -4.82
C CYS A 37 -2.85 -3.18 -5.54
N LEU A 38 -2.53 -2.05 -4.94
CA LEU A 38 -2.72 -0.76 -5.58
C LEU A 38 -1.51 -0.42 -6.44
N LEU A 39 -1.64 -0.59 -7.75
CA LEU A 39 -0.58 -0.35 -8.73
C LEU A 39 -0.27 1.15 -8.84
N LYS A 40 0.91 1.52 -9.25
CA LYS A 40 2.07 0.65 -9.56
C LYS A 40 2.95 0.42 -8.34
N GLY A 41 3.04 1.39 -7.44
CA GLY A 41 4.03 1.45 -6.38
C GLY A 41 4.00 0.30 -5.38
N SER A 42 2.84 -0.32 -5.18
CA SER A 42 2.69 -1.37 -4.18
C SER A 42 3.11 -2.75 -4.65
N ILE A 43 3.55 -2.89 -5.92
CA ILE A 43 3.80 -4.22 -6.46
C ILE A 43 4.92 -4.96 -5.73
N PHE A 44 6.00 -4.26 -5.39
CA PHE A 44 7.14 -4.89 -4.71
C PHE A 44 6.76 -5.36 -3.31
N TYR A 45 6.07 -4.52 -2.55
CA TYR A 45 5.62 -4.88 -1.21
C TYR A 45 4.61 -6.03 -1.26
N THR A 46 3.66 -5.99 -2.20
CA THR A 46 2.65 -7.04 -2.35
C THR A 46 3.29 -8.40 -2.60
N VAL A 47 4.23 -8.47 -3.55
CA VAL A 47 4.91 -9.72 -3.90
C VAL A 47 5.73 -10.23 -2.71
N GLU A 48 6.51 -9.36 -2.08
CA GLU A 48 7.35 -9.76 -0.95
C GLU A 48 6.50 -10.27 0.22
N LEU A 49 5.49 -9.51 0.61
CA LEU A 49 4.59 -9.89 1.70
C LEU A 49 3.92 -11.25 1.43
N SER A 50 3.43 -11.45 0.22
CA SER A 50 2.69 -12.66 -0.15
C SER A 50 3.51 -13.94 0.03
N LYS A 51 4.81 -13.86 -0.15
CA LYS A 51 5.71 -15.03 -0.03
C LYS A 51 5.76 -15.59 1.38
N TYR A 52 5.46 -14.78 2.39
CA TYR A 52 5.53 -15.16 3.79
C TYR A 52 4.16 -15.44 4.42
N LEU A 53 3.09 -15.31 3.64
CA LEU A 53 1.73 -15.63 4.12
C LEU A 53 1.47 -17.13 4.02
N THR A 54 0.89 -17.68 5.08
CA THR A 54 0.70 -19.15 5.20
C THR A 54 -0.71 -19.62 4.85
N MET A 55 -1.68 -18.69 4.73
CA MET A 55 -3.02 -19.04 4.27
C MET A 55 -3.09 -18.97 2.75
N PRO A 56 -4.13 -19.57 2.13
CA PRO A 56 -4.35 -19.38 0.70
C PRO A 56 -4.59 -17.90 0.38
N VAL A 57 -3.87 -17.38 -0.61
CA VAL A 57 -4.03 -15.99 -1.06
C VAL A 57 -4.40 -15.94 -2.53
N LYS A 58 -5.25 -14.99 -2.87
CA LYS A 58 -5.57 -14.64 -4.25
C LYS A 58 -5.24 -13.19 -4.45
N PHE A 59 -4.82 -12.85 -5.64
CA PHE A 59 -4.43 -11.48 -5.99
C PHE A 59 -5.47 -10.82 -6.87
N ASP A 60 -5.67 -9.54 -6.63
CA ASP A 60 -6.33 -8.65 -7.56
C ASP A 60 -5.60 -7.31 -7.54
N PHE A 61 -5.83 -6.50 -8.56
CA PHE A 61 -5.07 -5.27 -8.77
C PHE A 61 -6.01 -4.14 -9.11
N MET A 62 -5.72 -2.96 -8.55
CA MET A 62 -6.45 -1.74 -8.86
C MET A 62 -5.47 -0.63 -9.18
N THR A 63 -5.88 0.27 -10.06
CA THR A 63 -5.18 1.53 -10.28
C THR A 63 -6.17 2.65 -9.98
N VAL A 64 -5.86 3.44 -8.97
CA VAL A 64 -6.73 4.52 -8.52
C VAL A 64 -5.94 5.81 -8.40
N SER A 65 -6.60 6.94 -8.57
CA SER A 65 -6.02 8.25 -8.34
C SER A 65 -7.06 9.15 -7.69
N SER A 66 -6.59 10.12 -6.89
CA SER A 66 -7.48 11.13 -6.36
C SER A 66 -7.85 12.11 -7.46
N TYR A 67 -9.12 12.54 -7.47
CA TYR A 67 -9.57 13.59 -8.36
C TYR A 67 -8.98 14.92 -7.93
N GLY A 68 -8.29 15.57 -8.88
CA GLY A 68 -7.91 16.96 -8.76
C GLY A 68 -6.82 17.25 -7.74
N SER A 69 -5.69 17.70 -8.25
CA SER A 69 -4.73 18.46 -7.48
C SER A 69 -5.30 19.82 -7.10
N GLY A 70 -6.54 20.08 -7.50
CA GLY A 70 -7.19 21.37 -7.28
C GLY A 70 -8.00 21.42 -6.01
N THR A 71 -8.41 22.59 -5.71
CA THR A 71 -9.09 23.03 -4.52
C THR A 71 -10.51 22.50 -4.35
N LYS A 72 -11.04 21.80 -5.33
CA LYS A 72 -12.38 21.22 -5.25
C LYS A 72 -12.33 19.76 -5.62
N SER A 73 -12.13 18.95 -4.59
CA SER A 73 -12.37 17.53 -4.70
C SER A 73 -13.87 17.30 -4.77
N SER A 74 -14.30 16.53 -5.75
CA SER A 74 -15.67 16.02 -5.78
C SER A 74 -15.87 14.91 -4.75
N GLY A 75 -14.85 14.59 -3.96
CA GLY A 75 -14.89 13.49 -3.00
C GLY A 75 -14.82 12.11 -3.64
N HIS A 76 -14.37 12.01 -4.87
CA HIS A 76 -14.34 10.74 -5.59
C HIS A 76 -12.95 10.40 -6.09
N VAL A 77 -12.54 9.16 -5.89
CA VAL A 77 -11.38 8.60 -6.56
C VAL A 77 -11.73 8.25 -7.99
N LYS A 78 -10.75 8.37 -8.87
CA LYS A 78 -10.85 7.87 -10.23
C LYS A 78 -10.25 6.47 -10.27
N ILE A 79 -11.07 5.50 -10.67
CA ILE A 79 -10.62 4.11 -10.83
C ILE A 79 -10.26 3.90 -12.30
N LYS A 80 -8.95 3.77 -12.57
CA LYS A 80 -8.45 3.51 -13.92
C LYS A 80 -8.47 2.03 -14.27
N LYS A 81 -8.19 1.19 -13.29
CA LYS A 81 -8.35 -0.26 -13.38
C LYS A 81 -9.09 -0.73 -12.15
N ASP A 82 -10.23 -1.36 -12.36
CA ASP A 82 -11.07 -1.91 -11.28
C ASP A 82 -10.75 -3.39 -11.06
N LEU A 83 -11.30 -3.93 -9.98
CA LEU A 83 -11.18 -5.34 -9.63
C LEU A 83 -11.68 -6.25 -10.76
N ASP A 84 -11.00 -7.37 -10.95
CA ASP A 84 -11.41 -8.37 -11.94
C ASP A 84 -12.58 -9.20 -11.46
N GLU A 85 -12.70 -9.39 -10.12
CA GLU A 85 -13.69 -10.26 -9.52
C GLU A 85 -14.38 -9.58 -8.34
N SER A 86 -15.57 -10.08 -7.99
CA SER A 86 -16.29 -9.64 -6.78
C SER A 86 -15.52 -9.99 -5.52
N ILE A 87 -15.55 -9.08 -4.54
CA ILE A 87 -14.98 -9.32 -3.21
C ILE A 87 -16.05 -9.60 -2.16
N GLU A 88 -17.30 -9.76 -2.58
CA GLU A 88 -18.41 -10.03 -1.65
C GLU A 88 -18.14 -11.29 -0.85
N GLY A 89 -18.25 -11.17 0.48
CA GLY A 89 -18.05 -12.29 1.40
C GLY A 89 -16.60 -12.73 1.60
N GLN A 90 -15.64 -12.04 0.98
CA GLN A 90 -14.23 -12.39 1.08
C GLN A 90 -13.50 -11.53 2.12
N HIS A 91 -12.46 -12.11 2.74
CA HIS A 91 -11.54 -11.34 3.57
C HIS A 91 -10.55 -10.62 2.67
N VAL A 92 -10.49 -9.32 2.77
CA VAL A 92 -9.74 -8.45 1.85
C VAL A 92 -8.68 -7.66 2.61
N LEU A 93 -7.46 -7.67 2.08
CA LEU A 93 -6.36 -6.83 2.54
C LEU A 93 -5.92 -5.95 1.38
N VAL A 94 -6.09 -4.64 1.55
CA VAL A 94 -5.61 -3.64 0.59
C VAL A 94 -4.16 -3.33 0.91
N ILE A 95 -3.32 -3.30 -0.12
CA ILE A 95 -1.88 -3.10 0.03
C ILE A 95 -1.47 -1.81 -0.66
N GLU A 96 -0.85 -0.91 0.11
CA GLU A 96 -0.37 0.39 -0.35
C GLU A 96 1.13 0.49 -0.17
N ASP A 97 1.78 1.30 -1.01
CA ASP A 97 3.22 1.56 -0.88
C ASP A 97 3.49 2.65 0.16
N ILE A 98 2.79 3.76 0.08
CA ILE A 98 2.98 4.91 0.97
C ILE A 98 1.65 5.63 1.19
N ILE A 99 1.44 6.06 2.42
CA ILE A 99 0.29 6.90 2.76
C ILE A 99 0.82 8.28 3.14
N ASP A 100 0.45 9.28 2.34
CA ASP A 100 0.75 10.69 2.60
C ASP A 100 -0.44 11.37 3.28
N SER A 101 -1.24 12.11 2.50
CA SER A 101 -2.41 12.82 3.03
C SER A 101 -3.53 11.89 3.48
N GLY A 102 -3.59 10.69 2.94
CA GLY A 102 -4.67 9.74 3.21
C GLY A 102 -5.90 9.95 2.33
N ARG A 103 -5.86 10.91 1.41
CA ARG A 103 -7.02 11.28 0.61
C ARG A 103 -7.54 10.12 -0.25
N THR A 104 -6.66 9.50 -1.02
CA THR A 104 -7.06 8.40 -1.92
C THR A 104 -7.72 7.26 -1.15
N LEU A 105 -7.08 6.83 -0.07
CA LEU A 105 -7.59 5.71 0.74
C LEU A 105 -8.86 6.07 1.51
N SER A 106 -8.98 7.30 1.98
CA SER A 106 -10.19 7.75 2.67
C SER A 106 -11.42 7.68 1.77
N GLU A 107 -11.23 7.81 0.47
CA GLU A 107 -12.29 7.72 -0.52
C GLU A 107 -12.47 6.28 -1.05
N LEU A 108 -11.38 5.54 -1.23
CA LEU A 108 -11.42 4.19 -1.78
C LEU A 108 -11.98 3.15 -0.80
N LEU A 109 -11.56 3.20 0.46
CA LEU A 109 -11.97 2.18 1.43
C LEU A 109 -13.49 2.11 1.63
N PRO A 110 -14.24 3.25 1.71
CA PRO A 110 -15.70 3.19 1.76
C PRO A 110 -16.32 2.53 0.51
N LEU A 111 -15.74 2.78 -0.68
CA LEU A 111 -16.25 2.16 -1.92
C LEU A 111 -16.06 0.65 -1.90
N LEU A 112 -14.92 0.18 -1.41
CA LEU A 112 -14.68 -1.26 -1.27
C LEU A 112 -15.58 -1.88 -0.22
N LYS A 113 -15.85 -1.16 0.87
CA LYS A 113 -16.73 -1.62 1.93
C LYS A 113 -18.17 -1.81 1.45
N GLU A 114 -18.63 -0.97 0.53
CA GLU A 114 -19.95 -1.09 -0.09
C GLU A 114 -20.11 -2.39 -0.88
N LYS A 115 -19.02 -3.00 -1.31
CA LYS A 115 -19.01 -4.28 -2.03
C LYS A 115 -19.19 -5.49 -1.09
N LYS A 116 -19.39 -5.26 0.20
CA LYS A 116 -19.72 -6.24 1.24
C LYS A 116 -18.67 -7.36 1.42
N PRO A 117 -17.38 -7.03 1.56
CA PRO A 117 -16.40 -8.04 1.95
C PRO A 117 -16.70 -8.55 3.36
N ALA A 118 -16.24 -9.76 3.67
CA ALA A 118 -16.36 -10.31 5.02
C ALA A 118 -15.51 -9.51 6.02
N SER A 119 -14.37 -9.00 5.57
CA SER A 119 -13.54 -8.05 6.30
C SER A 119 -12.73 -7.22 5.31
N LEU A 120 -12.35 -6.02 5.74
CA LEU A 120 -11.53 -5.12 4.92
C LEU A 120 -10.49 -4.49 5.82
N LYS A 121 -9.21 -4.79 5.54
CA LYS A 121 -8.08 -4.19 6.25
C LYS A 121 -7.09 -3.60 5.27
N LEU A 122 -6.21 -2.74 5.79
CA LEU A 122 -5.22 -2.00 5.02
C LEU A 122 -3.83 -2.21 5.59
N THR A 123 -2.87 -2.49 4.73
CA THR A 123 -1.45 -2.47 5.07
C THR A 123 -0.70 -1.51 4.17
N THR A 124 0.32 -0.86 4.71
CA THR A 124 1.20 0.01 3.93
C THR A 124 2.66 -0.29 4.27
N LEU A 125 3.52 -0.16 3.26
CA LEU A 125 4.96 -0.25 3.46
C LEU A 125 5.46 0.96 4.24
N LEU A 126 5.03 2.15 3.83
CA LEU A 126 5.48 3.41 4.40
C LEU A 126 4.30 4.28 4.81
N ASP A 127 4.45 4.97 5.93
CA ASP A 127 3.46 5.91 6.43
C ASP A 127 4.15 7.23 6.77
N LYS A 128 3.60 8.34 6.27
CA LYS A 128 4.04 9.71 6.59
C LYS A 128 2.95 10.38 7.43
N PRO A 129 2.86 10.12 8.72
CA PRO A 129 1.79 10.69 9.54
C PRO A 129 1.81 12.23 9.57
N ALA A 130 2.97 12.85 9.40
CA ALA A 130 3.08 14.31 9.35
C ALA A 130 2.33 14.94 8.18
N ARG A 131 2.06 14.18 7.11
CA ARG A 131 1.33 14.65 5.93
C ARG A 131 -0.17 14.35 5.97
N ARG A 132 -0.65 13.72 7.03
CA ARG A 132 -2.03 13.27 7.09
C ARG A 132 -3.02 14.44 7.15
N GLU A 133 -3.97 14.43 6.24
CA GLU A 133 -5.09 15.38 6.15
C GLU A 133 -6.44 14.70 6.30
N PHE A 134 -6.52 13.43 5.92
CA PHE A 134 -7.74 12.62 5.99
C PHE A 134 -7.52 11.40 6.86
N ASP A 135 -8.46 11.12 7.74
CA ASP A 135 -8.36 9.97 8.63
C ASP A 135 -8.42 8.67 7.84
N VAL A 136 -7.44 7.81 8.06
CA VAL A 136 -7.37 6.48 7.49
C VAL A 136 -6.90 5.52 8.58
N ASP A 137 -7.68 4.48 8.81
CA ASP A 137 -7.29 3.41 9.73
C ASP A 137 -6.38 2.44 9.01
N VAL A 138 -5.13 2.39 9.43
CA VAL A 138 -4.13 1.48 8.86
C VAL A 138 -3.90 0.35 9.83
N ASP A 139 -4.18 -0.88 9.41
CA ASP A 139 -4.10 -2.04 10.30
C ASP A 139 -2.66 -2.54 10.49
N TYR A 140 -1.84 -2.47 9.44
CA TYR A 140 -0.45 -2.90 9.49
C TYR A 140 0.45 -1.88 8.80
N VAL A 141 1.43 -1.35 9.52
CA VAL A 141 2.40 -0.38 8.99
C VAL A 141 3.80 -0.98 9.12
N CYS A 142 4.54 -1.03 8.01
CA CYS A 142 5.92 -1.47 8.07
C CYS A 142 6.82 -0.40 8.69
N PHE A 143 6.81 0.81 8.14
CA PHE A 143 7.68 1.89 8.62
C PHE A 143 6.95 3.23 8.62
N GLU A 144 7.08 3.97 9.73
CA GLU A 144 6.75 5.39 9.75
C GLU A 144 8.01 6.16 9.35
N ILE A 145 7.86 7.14 8.46
CA ILE A 145 8.97 7.92 7.95
C ILE A 145 8.68 9.42 8.03
N PRO A 146 9.74 10.26 8.12
CA PRO A 146 9.57 11.71 8.05
C PRO A 146 9.18 12.14 6.64
N ASP A 147 8.78 13.42 6.51
CA ASP A 147 8.39 13.99 5.22
C ASP A 147 9.62 14.29 4.37
N LYS A 148 10.08 13.26 3.67
CA LYS A 148 11.21 13.33 2.73
C LYS A 148 10.80 12.75 1.39
N PHE A 149 11.45 13.19 0.33
CA PHE A 149 11.21 12.66 -1.00
C PHE A 149 12.01 11.37 -1.18
N ILE A 150 11.30 10.27 -1.33
CA ILE A 150 11.88 8.93 -1.34
C ILE A 150 11.53 8.16 -2.60
N VAL A 151 12.41 7.24 -2.96
CA VAL A 151 12.27 6.36 -4.12
C VAL A 151 12.72 4.95 -3.76
N GLY A 152 12.40 4.00 -4.63
CA GLY A 152 12.83 2.61 -4.49
C GLY A 152 11.75 1.72 -3.91
N TYR A 153 11.92 0.45 -4.08
CA TYR A 153 11.00 -0.59 -3.63
C TYR A 153 9.55 -0.33 -4.07
N GLY A 154 9.40 0.06 -5.34
CA GLY A 154 8.12 0.40 -5.96
C GLY A 154 7.86 1.88 -6.10
N LEU A 155 8.47 2.72 -5.27
CA LEU A 155 8.31 4.17 -5.32
C LEU A 155 9.18 4.78 -6.42
N ASP A 156 8.64 5.81 -7.07
CA ASP A 156 9.25 6.39 -8.26
C ASP A 156 9.59 7.87 -8.14
N TYR A 157 10.47 8.28 -9.05
CA TYR A 157 10.62 9.66 -9.49
C TYR A 157 10.55 9.62 -11.02
N ASP A 158 9.52 10.24 -11.58
CA ASP A 158 9.28 10.26 -13.03
C ASP A 158 9.33 8.86 -13.66
N GLN A 159 8.66 7.91 -13.02
CA GLN A 159 8.57 6.48 -13.36
C GLN A 159 9.88 5.68 -13.20
N ALA A 160 10.98 6.32 -12.82
CA ALA A 160 12.25 5.66 -12.58
C ALA A 160 12.39 5.26 -11.10
N TYR A 161 13.39 4.45 -10.80
CA TYR A 161 13.82 4.01 -9.46
C TYR A 161 12.92 2.99 -8.77
N ARG A 162 11.78 2.60 -9.33
CA ARG A 162 10.91 1.60 -8.71
C ARG A 162 11.59 0.28 -8.41
N ASN A 163 12.59 -0.07 -9.21
CA ASN A 163 13.29 -1.35 -9.15
C ASN A 163 14.41 -1.43 -8.12
N LEU A 164 14.72 -0.33 -7.44
CA LEU A 164 15.75 -0.35 -6.39
C LEU A 164 15.29 -1.27 -5.25
N PRO A 165 16.17 -2.15 -4.75
CA PRO A 165 15.79 -3.12 -3.72
C PRO A 165 15.71 -2.51 -2.31
N TYR A 166 16.02 -1.24 -2.18
CA TYR A 166 16.00 -0.47 -0.94
C TYR A 166 15.16 0.79 -1.12
N ILE A 167 14.92 1.49 -0.03
CA ILE A 167 14.27 2.79 -0.03
C ILE A 167 15.34 3.85 0.22
N ALA A 168 15.37 4.86 -0.64
CA ALA A 168 16.36 5.93 -0.60
C ALA A 168 15.72 7.30 -0.65
N GLU A 169 16.37 8.26 0.00
CA GLU A 169 16.05 9.68 -0.11
C GLU A 169 16.78 10.25 -1.32
N ILE A 170 16.09 11.06 -2.11
CA ILE A 170 16.75 11.85 -3.15
C ILE A 170 17.33 13.08 -2.48
N VAL A 171 18.64 13.23 -2.58
CA VAL A 171 19.37 14.39 -2.04
C VAL A 171 20.02 15.17 -3.18
N GLU A 172 20.12 16.51 -3.02
CA GLU A 172 20.77 17.39 -3.99
C GLU A 172 22.31 17.35 -3.88
#